data_1678417a03cfea507bdb1dd4ead1db84
#
_entry.id   1678417a03cfea507bdb1dd4ead1db84
#
_cell.length_a   1.000
_cell.length_b   1.000
_cell.length_c   1.000
_cell.angle_alpha   90.00
_cell.angle_beta   90.00
_cell.angle_gamma   90.00
#
_symmetry.space_group_name_H-M   'P 1'
#
loop_
_entity.id
_entity.type
_entity.pdbx_description
1 polymer ?
#
loop_
_entity_poly.entity_id
_entity_poly.type
_entity_poly.pdbx_seq_one_letter_code
_entity_poly.pdbx_strand_id
1 'polypeptide(L)'
;MGFSTFPVDASSSHLRSLISPVGNLPAELLIEIFAFCAAEDCLAPLTLGAICHFWKNVVDESPRVWQVAVLDDKRSMAASQSQARLWIGRSAPLQFDVKLNVKDADNVLPLLAPFLPVFHRWRQLTITGARQESVCLSDAFSRLDTLNDLSISVSGNEHPDDAYRSTFEAYSPLWPNRIAMSIWLTQLPRAELLTPLQFTSLSITDQPPHSTRPDAAAILGLLKSCPQLESFTLSGWMDTEVYGSHVLPVVSLPRLHTMNLRRTTLARVLLSNINAPALSKLYLAYLNVSHRISPECFEQGDSEDEAQDYSQSPWSDQATGMGLRNLIARCNPPIKSLEMDYSDMRTKDFIYVFEHLTALEDFLITASDMSNTVIRLLKPYDEAAVRLPHLRNFELYNCHRISGDAIVETFTHRVKYTDRFTPKDTLEEVVISDCEQCGLQHQDMLIKEIGSRFRSY
;
A
#
# COMPACT_ATOMS: atom_id res chain seq x y z
N MET A 1 -47.39 43.26 75.83
CA MET A 1 -46.27 42.63 75.12
C MET A 1 -46.47 42.92 73.66
N GLY A 2 -45.79 43.94 73.17
CA GLY A 2 -45.93 44.42 71.83
C GLY A 2 -45.00 43.72 70.84
N PHE A 3 -45.46 43.26 69.73
CA PHE A 3 -44.70 42.87 68.60
C PHE A 3 -44.65 43.99 67.60
N SER A 4 -43.45 44.57 67.45
CA SER A 4 -43.14 45.60 66.51
C SER A 4 -42.93 44.91 65.10
N THR A 5 -43.82 45.30 64.16
CA THR A 5 -43.63 44.97 62.74
C THR A 5 -42.70 45.99 62.12
N PHE A 6 -41.55 45.53 61.62
CA PHE A 6 -40.67 46.31 60.75
C PHE A 6 -41.20 46.32 59.32
N PRO A 7 -41.21 47.43 58.61
CA PRO A 7 -41.50 47.43 57.18
C PRO A 7 -40.39 46.83 56.36
N VAL A 8 -40.75 45.91 55.50
CA VAL A 8 -39.81 45.38 54.45
C VAL A 8 -39.68 46.41 53.39
N ASP A 9 -38.54 47.08 53.36
CA ASP A 9 -38.21 48.05 52.35
C ASP A 9 -38.05 47.38 50.97
N ALA A 10 -38.84 47.85 50.01
CA ALA A 10 -38.88 47.49 48.63
C ALA A 10 -37.68 48.15 47.87
N SER A 11 -36.50 47.64 48.02
CA SER A 11 -35.29 48.06 47.24
C SER A 11 -34.71 46.95 46.41
N SER A 12 -35.54 46.13 45.74
CA SER A 12 -35.09 45.10 44.82
C SER A 12 -35.18 45.52 43.34
N SER A 13 -35.02 46.80 43.01
CA SER A 13 -35.15 47.30 41.64
C SER A 13 -33.82 47.73 41.00
N HIS A 14 -32.65 47.43 41.60
CA HIS A 14 -31.35 47.82 41.05
C HIS A 14 -30.37 46.68 40.79
N LEU A 15 -30.83 45.44 40.73
CA LEU A 15 -30.10 44.34 40.09
C LEU A 15 -30.50 44.18 38.60
N ARG A 16 -30.66 45.30 37.91
CA ARG A 16 -30.55 45.29 36.45
C ARG A 16 -29.14 44.95 36.12
N SER A 17 -28.92 43.64 36.00
CA SER A 17 -27.86 42.96 35.32
C SER A 17 -26.85 43.92 34.68
N LEU A 18 -25.65 43.92 35.15
CA LEU A 18 -24.47 44.23 34.34
C LEU A 18 -24.42 43.21 33.18
N ILE A 19 -25.40 43.33 32.25
CA ILE A 19 -25.32 42.61 30.97
C ILE A 19 -24.09 43.24 30.31
N SER A 20 -23.00 42.45 30.25
CA SER A 20 -21.83 42.86 29.52
C SER A 20 -22.26 43.36 28.14
N PRO A 21 -21.80 44.53 27.66
CA PRO A 21 -22.15 45.07 26.35
C PRO A 21 -22.02 44.05 25.22
N VAL A 22 -21.10 43.10 25.36
CA VAL A 22 -20.88 42.00 24.43
C VAL A 22 -22.04 41.00 24.40
N GLY A 23 -22.80 40.84 25.51
CA GLY A 23 -23.98 39.98 25.55
C GLY A 23 -25.18 40.53 24.76
N ASN A 24 -25.12 41.77 24.30
CA ASN A 24 -26.17 42.41 23.48
C ASN A 24 -25.83 42.36 21.97
N LEU A 25 -24.67 41.80 21.57
CA LEU A 25 -24.34 41.65 20.16
C LEU A 25 -25.20 40.54 19.51
N PRO A 26 -25.73 40.79 18.31
CA PRO A 26 -26.36 39.76 17.50
C PRO A 26 -25.42 38.54 17.28
N ALA A 27 -25.99 37.36 17.23
CA ALA A 27 -25.19 36.12 17.05
C ALA A 27 -24.33 36.16 15.77
N GLU A 28 -24.83 36.81 14.73
CA GLU A 28 -24.12 36.98 13.45
C GLU A 28 -22.81 37.76 13.61
N LEU A 29 -22.81 38.82 14.39
CA LEU A 29 -21.62 39.61 14.66
C LEU A 29 -20.62 38.84 15.57
N LEU A 30 -21.15 38.08 16.53
CA LEU A 30 -20.32 37.22 17.36
C LEU A 30 -19.64 36.13 16.52
N ILE A 31 -20.36 35.56 15.56
CA ILE A 31 -19.78 34.55 14.63
C ILE A 31 -18.61 35.15 13.83
N GLU A 32 -18.77 36.38 13.29
CA GLU A 32 -17.68 37.02 12.55
C GLU A 32 -16.47 37.31 13.46
N ILE A 33 -16.71 37.80 14.66
CA ILE A 33 -15.62 38.05 15.64
C ILE A 33 -14.93 36.72 16.01
N PHE A 34 -15.70 35.66 16.29
CA PHE A 34 -15.16 34.39 16.70
C PHE A 34 -14.41 33.71 15.55
N ALA A 35 -14.89 33.82 14.31
CA ALA A 35 -14.20 33.33 13.12
C ALA A 35 -12.86 34.07 12.94
N PHE A 36 -12.83 35.37 13.16
CA PHE A 36 -11.59 36.15 13.12
C PHE A 36 -10.63 35.71 14.22
N CYS A 37 -11.09 35.54 15.46
CA CYS A 37 -10.27 35.03 16.56
C CYS A 37 -9.73 33.62 16.25
N ALA A 38 -10.55 32.74 15.64
CA ALA A 38 -10.16 31.37 15.29
C ALA A 38 -9.15 31.32 14.12
N ALA A 39 -9.10 32.34 13.28
CA ALA A 39 -8.09 32.47 12.22
C ALA A 39 -6.71 32.78 12.79
N GLU A 40 -6.66 33.57 13.88
CA GLU A 40 -5.41 33.95 14.59
C GLU A 40 -4.97 32.87 15.60
N ASP A 41 -5.93 32.32 16.36
CA ASP A 41 -5.70 31.22 17.31
C ASP A 41 -6.67 30.07 17.07
N CYS A 42 -6.15 28.96 16.55
CA CYS A 42 -6.98 27.79 16.27
C CYS A 42 -7.70 27.19 17.50
N LEU A 43 -7.26 27.50 18.72
CA LEU A 43 -7.91 27.05 19.96
C LEU A 43 -8.92 28.06 20.49
N ALA A 44 -9.04 29.25 19.88
CA ALA A 44 -10.01 30.25 20.25
C ALA A 44 -11.46 29.71 20.36
N PRO A 45 -11.93 28.78 19.48
CA PRO A 45 -13.27 28.23 19.63
C PRO A 45 -13.51 27.56 20.98
N LEU A 46 -12.53 26.84 21.51
CA LEU A 46 -12.62 26.18 22.81
C LEU A 46 -12.63 27.19 23.95
N THR A 47 -11.79 28.21 23.87
CA THR A 47 -11.69 29.27 24.86
C THR A 47 -12.96 30.11 24.90
N LEU A 48 -13.46 30.51 23.72
CA LEU A 48 -14.70 31.30 23.58
C LEU A 48 -15.91 30.51 24.08
N GLY A 49 -16.00 29.24 23.75
CA GLY A 49 -17.07 28.35 24.21
C GLY A 49 -17.04 28.09 25.73
N ALA A 50 -15.93 28.35 26.41
CA ALA A 50 -15.83 28.20 27.86
C ALA A 50 -16.28 29.44 28.64
N ILE A 51 -16.53 30.57 27.98
CA ILE A 51 -16.88 31.85 28.65
C ILE A 51 -18.29 31.82 29.25
N CYS A 52 -19.28 31.45 28.44
CA CYS A 52 -20.69 31.32 28.90
C CYS A 52 -21.51 30.41 27.98
N HIS A 53 -22.69 29.97 28.43
CA HIS A 53 -23.56 29.08 27.65
C HIS A 53 -24.00 29.69 26.32
N PHE A 54 -24.27 30.99 26.25
CA PHE A 54 -24.64 31.65 25.01
C PHE A 54 -23.53 31.60 23.97
N TRP A 55 -22.30 31.94 24.37
CA TRP A 55 -21.14 31.89 23.48
C TRP A 55 -20.81 30.45 23.05
N LYS A 56 -20.96 29.51 23.98
CA LYS A 56 -20.81 28.09 23.67
C LYS A 56 -21.75 27.66 22.55
N ASN A 57 -23.04 28.03 22.66
CA ASN A 57 -24.04 27.70 21.65
C ASN A 57 -23.67 28.33 20.30
N VAL A 58 -23.30 29.62 20.29
CA VAL A 58 -22.87 30.33 19.07
C VAL A 58 -21.67 29.65 18.43
N VAL A 59 -20.65 29.26 19.21
CA VAL A 59 -19.46 28.54 18.72
C VAL A 59 -19.83 27.16 18.20
N ASP A 60 -20.64 26.40 18.98
CA ASP A 60 -20.99 25.03 18.66
C ASP A 60 -21.87 24.91 17.40
N GLU A 61 -22.72 25.89 17.14
CA GLU A 61 -23.65 25.93 16.01
C GLU A 61 -23.07 26.61 14.77
N SER A 62 -21.91 27.26 14.87
CA SER A 62 -21.30 27.98 13.75
C SER A 62 -20.11 27.22 13.12
N PRO A 63 -20.29 26.56 11.97
CA PRO A 63 -19.18 25.88 11.27
C PRO A 63 -18.03 26.81 10.85
N ARG A 64 -18.29 28.11 10.63
CA ARG A 64 -17.27 29.09 10.22
C ARG A 64 -16.18 29.26 11.25
N VAL A 65 -16.50 29.12 12.53
CA VAL A 65 -15.54 29.25 13.62
C VAL A 65 -14.53 28.11 13.67
N TRP A 66 -14.82 26.98 12.99
CA TRP A 66 -14.02 25.75 13.01
C TRP A 66 -13.26 25.49 11.70
N GLN A 67 -13.13 26.50 10.83
CA GLN A 67 -12.55 26.32 9.47
C GLN A 67 -11.01 26.26 9.45
N VAL A 68 -10.33 26.39 10.57
CA VAL A 68 -8.86 26.30 10.62
C VAL A 68 -8.46 25.24 11.66
N ALA A 69 -8.00 24.09 11.17
CA ALA A 69 -7.48 23.01 12.01
C ALA A 69 -5.96 23.07 12.05
N VAL A 70 -5.39 23.32 13.22
CA VAL A 70 -3.93 23.30 13.41
C VAL A 70 -3.57 22.17 14.36
N LEU A 71 -2.73 21.25 13.92
CA LEU A 71 -2.20 20.16 14.73
C LEU A 71 -0.68 20.28 14.85
N ASP A 72 -0.15 19.81 15.97
CA ASP A 72 1.29 19.74 16.21
C ASP A 72 1.68 18.38 16.80
N ASP A 73 2.94 18.01 16.65
CA ASP A 73 3.52 16.79 17.21
C ASP A 73 4.09 16.97 18.64
N LYS A 74 3.84 18.13 19.27
CA LYS A 74 4.22 18.38 20.66
C LYS A 74 3.26 17.74 21.65
N ARG A 75 2.04 17.45 21.22
CA ARG A 75 0.99 16.81 22.01
C ARG A 75 0.98 15.31 21.79
N SER A 76 0.28 14.59 22.65
CA SER A 76 0.06 13.16 22.39
C SER A 76 -0.75 12.98 21.08
N MET A 77 -0.39 11.98 20.29
CA MET A 77 -1.08 11.68 19.04
C MET A 77 -2.59 11.49 19.22
N ALA A 78 -2.99 10.83 20.32
CA ALA A 78 -4.41 10.63 20.66
C ALA A 78 -5.15 11.97 20.88
N ALA A 79 -4.51 12.95 21.53
CA ALA A 79 -5.09 14.28 21.73
C ALA A 79 -5.23 15.03 20.41
N SER A 80 -4.19 14.99 19.55
CA SER A 80 -4.22 15.63 18.23
C SER A 80 -5.29 15.00 17.32
N GLN A 81 -5.42 13.69 17.32
CA GLN A 81 -6.48 13.01 16.56
C GLN A 81 -7.88 13.31 17.10
N SER A 82 -8.05 13.45 18.41
CA SER A 82 -9.34 13.84 19.01
C SER A 82 -9.71 15.27 18.63
N GLN A 83 -8.71 16.17 18.64
CA GLN A 83 -8.87 17.54 18.15
C GLN A 83 -9.30 17.53 16.66
N ALA A 84 -8.60 16.79 15.81
CA ALA A 84 -8.93 16.69 14.39
C ALA A 84 -10.39 16.28 14.16
N ARG A 85 -10.85 15.22 14.86
CA ARG A 85 -12.25 14.76 14.74
C ARG A 85 -13.25 15.81 15.16
N LEU A 86 -12.95 16.57 16.21
CA LEU A 86 -13.82 17.68 16.66
C LEU A 86 -13.92 18.76 15.58
N TRP A 87 -12.80 19.21 15.01
CA TRP A 87 -12.78 20.23 13.95
C TRP A 87 -13.50 19.76 12.69
N ILE A 88 -13.27 18.52 12.26
CA ILE A 88 -13.97 17.91 11.12
C ILE A 88 -15.49 17.91 11.32
N GLY A 89 -15.95 17.51 12.50
CA GLY A 89 -17.36 17.46 12.82
C GLY A 89 -18.01 18.85 12.88
N ARG A 90 -17.33 19.78 13.56
CA ARG A 90 -17.88 21.13 13.80
C ARG A 90 -17.82 22.05 12.57
N SER A 91 -16.82 21.86 11.69
CA SER A 91 -16.72 22.63 10.43
C SER A 91 -17.71 22.18 9.35
N ALA A 92 -18.38 21.04 9.52
CA ALA A 92 -19.30 20.53 8.50
C ALA A 92 -20.49 21.46 8.27
N PRO A 93 -20.92 21.69 7.01
CA PRO A 93 -20.41 21.11 5.76
C PRO A 93 -19.31 21.94 5.05
N LEU A 94 -18.78 22.99 5.69
CA LEU A 94 -17.87 23.95 5.06
C LEU A 94 -16.49 23.35 4.76
N GLN A 95 -15.81 23.94 3.79
CA GLN A 95 -14.38 23.70 3.55
C GLN A 95 -13.54 24.28 4.70
N PHE A 96 -12.36 23.69 4.92
CA PHE A 96 -11.45 24.10 5.99
C PHE A 96 -9.98 23.96 5.60
N ASP A 97 -9.13 24.67 6.34
CA ASP A 97 -7.68 24.61 6.19
C ASP A 97 -7.10 23.60 7.18
N VAL A 98 -6.16 22.80 6.73
CA VAL A 98 -5.38 21.89 7.54
C VAL A 98 -3.95 22.43 7.66
N LYS A 99 -3.49 22.69 8.88
CA LYS A 99 -2.15 23.16 9.16
C LYS A 99 -1.45 22.18 10.13
N LEU A 100 -0.35 21.62 9.69
CA LEU A 100 0.48 20.71 10.50
C LEU A 100 1.79 21.38 10.87
N ASN A 101 2.10 21.46 12.17
CA ASN A 101 3.38 21.93 12.67
C ASN A 101 4.17 20.72 13.18
N VAL A 102 5.04 20.16 12.36
CA VAL A 102 5.66 18.86 12.59
C VAL A 102 7.17 19.03 12.70
N LYS A 103 7.76 18.48 13.74
CA LYS A 103 9.23 18.40 13.88
C LYS A 103 9.78 17.12 13.31
N ASP A 104 8.99 16.04 13.41
CA ASP A 104 9.35 14.72 12.96
C ASP A 104 8.42 14.30 11.79
N ALA A 105 9.02 14.04 10.62
CA ALA A 105 8.29 13.63 9.41
C ALA A 105 7.40 12.43 9.63
N ASP A 106 7.79 11.52 10.50
CA ASP A 106 7.06 10.28 10.76
C ASP A 106 5.69 10.54 11.41
N ASN A 107 5.48 11.72 11.96
CA ASN A 107 4.20 12.15 12.51
C ASN A 107 3.25 12.77 11.46
N VAL A 108 3.71 13.04 10.23
CA VAL A 108 2.90 13.69 9.19
C VAL A 108 1.69 12.82 8.85
N LEU A 109 1.91 11.55 8.48
CA LEU A 109 0.81 10.66 8.11
C LEU A 109 -0.15 10.37 9.28
N PRO A 110 0.29 10.08 10.51
CA PRO A 110 -0.59 9.94 11.66
C PRO A 110 -1.45 11.17 11.98
N LEU A 111 -0.90 12.38 11.81
CA LEU A 111 -1.65 13.63 12.02
C LEU A 111 -2.63 13.91 10.89
N LEU A 112 -2.29 13.56 9.64
CA LEU A 112 -3.16 13.70 8.47
C LEU A 112 -4.28 12.65 8.44
N ALA A 113 -4.04 11.46 8.95
CA ALA A 113 -4.94 10.31 8.82
C ALA A 113 -6.42 10.62 9.14
N PRO A 114 -6.78 11.37 10.20
CA PRO A 114 -8.17 11.74 10.48
C PRO A 114 -8.82 12.61 9.40
N PHE A 115 -8.04 13.41 8.68
CA PHE A 115 -8.55 14.35 7.68
C PHE A 115 -8.70 13.72 6.29
N LEU A 116 -7.97 12.64 5.97
CA LEU A 116 -7.98 12.01 4.66
C LEU A 116 -9.38 11.59 4.18
N PRO A 117 -10.28 11.04 5.02
CA PRO A 117 -11.64 10.69 4.59
C PRO A 117 -12.50 11.88 4.14
N VAL A 118 -12.13 13.10 4.53
CA VAL A 118 -12.86 14.33 4.21
C VAL A 118 -12.03 15.27 3.32
N PHE A 119 -11.14 14.69 2.54
CA PHE A 119 -10.22 15.43 1.65
C PHE A 119 -10.96 16.41 0.72
N HIS A 120 -12.12 16.04 0.21
CA HIS A 120 -12.97 16.90 -0.64
C HIS A 120 -13.38 18.22 0.01
N ARG A 121 -13.24 18.34 1.33
CA ARG A 121 -13.53 19.57 2.08
C ARG A 121 -12.29 20.39 2.38
N TRP A 122 -11.09 19.98 1.96
CA TRP A 122 -9.89 20.77 2.20
C TRP A 122 -9.83 21.94 1.23
N ARG A 123 -9.54 23.11 1.78
CA ARG A 123 -9.25 24.32 1.02
C ARG A 123 -7.74 24.50 0.85
N GLN A 124 -6.98 24.27 1.91
CA GLN A 124 -5.54 24.41 1.94
C GLN A 124 -4.92 23.39 2.90
N LEU A 125 -3.77 22.84 2.51
CA LEU A 125 -2.88 22.11 3.41
C LEU A 125 -1.59 22.91 3.57
N THR A 126 -1.17 23.12 4.82
CA THR A 126 0.12 23.71 5.15
C THR A 126 0.86 22.76 6.09
N ILE A 127 2.06 22.34 5.71
CA ILE A 127 2.96 21.56 6.56
C ILE A 127 4.15 22.46 6.89
N THR A 128 4.36 22.73 8.16
CA THR A 128 5.48 23.52 8.66
C THR A 128 6.39 22.59 9.46
N GLY A 129 7.64 22.49 9.03
CA GLY A 129 8.64 21.60 9.62
C GLY A 129 10.04 22.11 9.32
N ALA A 130 10.98 21.21 9.03
CA ALA A 130 12.32 21.58 8.57
C ALA A 130 12.29 22.35 7.24
N ARG A 131 11.29 22.08 6.40
CA ARG A 131 10.93 22.92 5.22
C ARG A 131 9.46 23.32 5.34
N GLN A 132 9.17 24.57 5.02
CA GLN A 132 7.82 25.08 5.00
C GLN A 132 7.20 24.76 3.63
N GLU A 133 6.18 23.93 3.62
CA GLU A 133 5.39 23.62 2.42
C GLU A 133 3.95 24.12 2.62
N SER A 134 3.40 24.75 1.62
CA SER A 134 1.99 25.15 1.59
C SER A 134 1.41 24.80 0.22
N VAL A 135 0.36 23.99 0.22
CA VAL A 135 -0.35 23.58 -0.98
C VAL A 135 -1.77 24.12 -0.92
N CYS A 136 -2.10 25.04 -1.83
CA CYS A 136 -3.47 25.43 -2.09
C CYS A 136 -4.11 24.40 -3.01
N LEU A 137 -5.16 23.77 -2.56
CA LEU A 137 -5.90 22.81 -3.37
C LEU A 137 -6.78 23.60 -4.35
N SER A 138 -6.59 23.37 -5.65
CA SER A 138 -7.40 24.01 -6.68
C SER A 138 -8.84 23.49 -6.66
N ASP A 139 -9.76 24.25 -7.26
CA ASP A 139 -11.17 23.83 -7.40
C ASP A 139 -11.33 22.48 -8.12
N ALA A 140 -10.32 22.07 -8.91
CA ALA A 140 -10.29 20.75 -9.54
C ALA A 140 -10.20 19.61 -8.51
N PHE A 141 -9.47 19.81 -7.41
CA PHE A 141 -9.35 18.83 -6.32
C PHE A 141 -10.59 18.78 -5.46
N SER A 142 -11.29 19.90 -5.28
CA SER A 142 -12.53 19.94 -4.47
C SER A 142 -13.71 19.17 -5.10
N ARG A 143 -13.59 18.74 -6.36
CA ARG A 143 -14.57 17.90 -7.06
C ARG A 143 -14.30 16.41 -6.93
N LEU A 144 -13.16 16.02 -6.35
CA LEU A 144 -12.77 14.64 -6.20
C LEU A 144 -13.01 14.18 -4.76
N ASP A 145 -13.78 13.11 -4.62
CA ASP A 145 -14.32 12.69 -3.32
C ASP A 145 -13.27 12.10 -2.38
N THR A 146 -12.20 11.52 -2.90
CA THR A 146 -11.20 10.80 -2.08
C THR A 146 -9.79 10.84 -2.68
N LEU A 147 -8.79 10.79 -1.79
CA LEU A 147 -7.43 10.40 -2.15
C LEU A 147 -7.39 8.89 -2.40
N ASN A 148 -6.94 8.48 -3.59
CA ASN A 148 -6.95 7.08 -3.98
C ASN A 148 -5.58 6.41 -3.78
N ASP A 149 -4.51 7.15 -4.05
CA ASP A 149 -3.16 6.61 -4.10
C ASP A 149 -2.28 7.25 -3.04
N LEU A 150 -1.56 6.43 -2.28
CA LEU A 150 -0.53 6.87 -1.33
C LEU A 150 0.82 6.26 -1.73
N SER A 151 1.81 7.12 -1.94
CA SER A 151 3.19 6.73 -2.13
C SER A 151 4.03 7.17 -0.94
N ILE A 152 4.73 6.24 -0.33
CA ILE A 152 5.62 6.49 0.82
C ILE A 152 7.04 6.17 0.37
N SER A 153 7.93 7.15 0.46
CA SER A 153 9.37 6.96 0.30
C SER A 153 10.03 7.02 1.67
N VAL A 154 10.72 5.96 2.05
CA VAL A 154 11.50 5.91 3.29
C VAL A 154 12.95 6.15 2.95
N SER A 155 13.53 7.22 3.50
CA SER A 155 14.94 7.59 3.29
C SER A 155 15.60 7.88 4.63
N GLY A 156 16.87 7.50 4.78
CA GLY A 156 17.63 7.75 6.00
C GLY A 156 17.92 9.24 6.23
N ASN A 157 18.33 9.55 7.46
CA ASN A 157 18.60 10.91 7.93
C ASN A 157 19.82 11.61 7.27
N GLU A 158 20.46 11.03 6.28
CA GLU A 158 21.74 11.54 5.74
C GLU A 158 21.59 12.82 4.91
N HIS A 159 20.37 13.13 4.45
CA HIS A 159 20.07 14.39 3.77
C HIS A 159 18.84 15.06 4.39
N PRO A 160 19.03 15.81 5.51
CA PRO A 160 17.93 16.51 6.17
C PRO A 160 17.21 17.51 5.24
N ASP A 161 17.85 17.88 4.13
CA ASP A 161 17.27 18.79 3.14
C ASP A 161 16.21 18.17 2.23
N ASP A 162 16.17 16.84 2.08
CA ASP A 162 15.18 16.15 1.23
C ASP A 162 14.02 15.51 2.02
N ALA A 163 14.11 15.52 3.34
CA ALA A 163 13.32 14.69 4.24
C ALA A 163 11.81 15.03 4.34
N TYR A 164 11.33 16.12 3.75
CA TYR A 164 9.96 16.60 4.00
C TYR A 164 9.27 17.12 2.74
N ARG A 165 9.19 16.27 1.72
CA ARG A 165 8.36 16.60 0.55
C ARG A 165 7.06 15.81 0.61
N SER A 166 5.96 16.48 0.87
CA SER A 166 4.65 15.94 0.50
C SER A 166 4.20 16.65 -0.78
N THR A 167 3.89 15.87 -1.78
CA THR A 167 3.35 16.39 -3.04
C THR A 167 1.98 15.81 -3.28
N PHE A 168 1.07 16.66 -3.78
CA PHE A 168 -0.22 16.23 -4.28
C PHE A 168 -0.18 16.33 -5.80
N GLU A 169 -0.43 15.24 -6.47
CA GLU A 169 -0.49 15.19 -7.92
C GLU A 169 -1.87 14.76 -8.37
N ALA A 170 -2.48 15.57 -9.24
CA ALA A 170 -3.64 15.11 -9.98
C ALA A 170 -3.15 14.18 -11.09
N TYR A 171 -3.53 12.93 -11.02
CA TYR A 171 -3.03 11.91 -11.93
C TYR A 171 -3.45 12.19 -13.38
N SER A 172 -2.52 11.84 -14.26
CA SER A 172 -2.53 11.65 -15.72
C SER A 172 -3.91 11.71 -16.40
N PRO A 173 -3.95 12.22 -17.65
CA PRO A 173 -5.16 12.20 -18.49
C PRO A 173 -5.85 10.83 -18.62
N LEU A 174 -5.14 9.74 -18.32
CA LEU A 174 -5.67 8.37 -18.34
C LEU A 174 -6.53 8.02 -17.11
N TRP A 175 -6.39 8.76 -15.98
CA TRP A 175 -7.11 8.50 -14.74
C TRP A 175 -7.60 9.81 -14.09
N PRO A 176 -8.55 10.52 -14.72
CA PRO A 176 -8.92 11.89 -14.33
C PRO A 176 -9.51 12.02 -12.91
N ASN A 177 -9.90 10.92 -12.29
CA ASN A 177 -10.57 10.91 -10.98
C ASN A 177 -9.68 10.39 -9.85
N ARG A 178 -8.37 10.24 -10.06
CA ARG A 178 -7.43 9.78 -9.03
C ARG A 178 -6.55 10.92 -8.55
N ILE A 179 -6.43 11.03 -7.24
CA ILE A 179 -5.48 11.91 -6.58
C ILE A 179 -4.45 11.05 -5.87
N ALA A 180 -3.19 11.35 -6.13
CA ALA A 180 -2.06 10.72 -5.46
C ALA A 180 -1.44 11.68 -4.45
N MET A 181 -1.03 11.13 -3.32
CA MET A 181 -0.21 11.80 -2.32
C MET A 181 1.12 11.06 -2.19
N SER A 182 2.23 11.79 -2.29
CA SER A 182 3.57 11.27 -2.02
C SER A 182 4.12 11.87 -0.74
N ILE A 183 4.66 11.02 0.13
CA ILE A 183 5.24 11.43 1.41
C ILE A 183 6.63 10.81 1.54
N TRP A 184 7.62 11.60 1.98
CA TRP A 184 8.93 11.11 2.40
C TRP A 184 8.99 11.00 3.91
N LEU A 185 9.40 9.84 4.40
CA LEU A 185 9.50 9.53 5.83
C LEU A 185 10.90 8.97 6.13
N THR A 186 11.32 9.06 7.39
CA THR A 186 12.53 8.38 7.88
C THR A 186 12.25 6.94 8.32
N GLN A 187 11.01 6.66 8.72
CA GLN A 187 10.51 5.32 9.06
C GLN A 187 9.01 5.22 8.80
N LEU A 188 8.49 4.02 8.68
CA LEU A 188 7.05 3.83 8.55
C LEU A 188 6.34 4.19 9.86
N PRO A 189 5.15 4.83 9.78
CA PRO A 189 4.39 5.19 10.98
C PRO A 189 3.89 3.95 11.71
N ARG A 190 3.84 4.01 13.04
CA ARG A 190 3.32 2.93 13.87
C ARG A 190 1.82 2.74 13.63
N ALA A 191 1.41 1.50 13.41
CA ALA A 191 0.02 1.17 13.11
C ALA A 191 -1.00 1.66 14.15
N GLU A 192 -0.61 1.68 15.43
CA GLU A 192 -1.47 2.14 16.54
C GLU A 192 -1.80 3.63 16.46
N LEU A 193 -0.99 4.40 15.72
CA LEU A 193 -1.17 5.83 15.55
C LEU A 193 -2.04 6.18 14.33
N LEU A 194 -2.37 5.19 13.50
CA LEU A 194 -3.16 5.40 12.29
C LEU A 194 -4.64 5.12 12.54
N THR A 195 -5.49 6.00 12.04
CA THR A 195 -6.90 5.68 11.80
C THR A 195 -7.03 4.93 10.49
N PRO A 196 -8.13 4.18 10.25
CA PRO A 196 -8.32 3.50 8.96
C PRO A 196 -8.19 4.46 7.78
N LEU A 197 -7.30 4.12 6.86
CA LEU A 197 -7.01 4.88 5.65
C LEU A 197 -7.86 4.35 4.49
N GLN A 198 -8.40 5.25 3.66
CA GLN A 198 -9.31 4.90 2.57
C GLN A 198 -8.60 4.77 1.21
N PHE A 199 -7.30 4.56 1.21
CA PHE A 199 -6.54 4.38 -0.02
C PHE A 199 -6.89 3.07 -0.71
N THR A 200 -6.97 3.12 -2.04
CA THR A 200 -7.12 1.93 -2.89
C THR A 200 -5.78 1.46 -3.44
N SER A 201 -4.79 2.35 -3.50
CA SER A 201 -3.44 2.03 -3.94
C SER A 201 -2.41 2.53 -2.92
N LEU A 202 -1.45 1.68 -2.57
CA LEU A 202 -0.34 2.01 -1.69
C LEU A 202 0.97 1.57 -2.34
N SER A 203 1.90 2.50 -2.45
CA SER A 203 3.27 2.23 -2.87
C SER A 203 4.24 2.60 -1.76
N ILE A 204 5.15 1.70 -1.41
CA ILE A 204 6.23 1.94 -0.48
C ILE A 204 7.55 1.77 -1.22
N THR A 205 8.41 2.78 -1.17
CA THR A 205 9.75 2.73 -1.76
C THR A 205 10.78 2.98 -0.67
N ASP A 206 11.65 1.99 -0.48
CA ASP A 206 12.81 2.10 0.40
C ASP A 206 14.01 2.60 -0.40
N GLN A 207 14.59 3.74 0.00
CA GLN A 207 15.69 4.41 -0.70
C GLN A 207 16.99 4.34 0.12
N PRO A 208 18.11 3.90 -0.46
CA PRO A 208 19.42 3.91 0.24
C PRO A 208 20.02 5.32 0.32
N PRO A 209 20.96 5.57 1.24
CA PRO A 209 21.45 4.70 2.32
C PRO A 209 20.68 4.88 3.62
N HIS A 210 20.47 3.81 4.41
CA HIS A 210 19.67 3.91 5.65
C HIS A 210 20.31 3.29 6.85
N SER A 211 20.00 3.89 8.00
CA SER A 211 20.26 3.28 9.31
C SER A 211 19.08 2.42 9.81
N THR A 212 17.87 2.70 9.35
CA THR A 212 16.66 1.98 9.78
C THR A 212 15.79 1.65 8.57
N ARG A 213 15.43 0.39 8.41
CA ARG A 213 14.61 -0.11 7.30
C ARG A 213 13.20 -0.42 7.74
N PRO A 214 12.22 -0.33 6.82
CA PRO A 214 10.89 -0.83 7.10
C PRO A 214 10.96 -2.32 7.39
N ASP A 215 10.60 -2.75 8.59
CA ASP A 215 10.45 -4.15 8.92
C ASP A 215 9.09 -4.69 8.46
N ALA A 216 8.98 -6.01 8.42
CA ALA A 216 7.74 -6.66 8.01
C ALA A 216 6.55 -6.30 8.93
N ALA A 217 6.78 -6.09 10.22
CA ALA A 217 5.73 -5.75 11.18
C ALA A 217 5.16 -4.35 10.91
N ALA A 218 6.04 -3.38 10.62
CA ALA A 218 5.62 -2.02 10.26
C ALA A 218 4.82 -2.00 8.94
N ILE A 219 5.29 -2.73 7.92
CA ILE A 219 4.57 -2.85 6.64
C ILE A 219 3.20 -3.50 6.85
N LEU A 220 3.13 -4.66 7.53
CA LEU A 220 1.87 -5.34 7.81
C LEU A 220 0.93 -4.46 8.67
N GLY A 221 1.48 -3.71 9.62
CA GLY A 221 0.74 -2.76 10.43
C GLY A 221 0.09 -1.65 9.58
N LEU A 222 0.85 -1.09 8.65
CA LEU A 222 0.34 -0.08 7.71
C LEU A 222 -0.74 -0.68 6.79
N LEU A 223 -0.49 -1.87 6.23
CA LEU A 223 -1.47 -2.58 5.39
C LEU A 223 -2.78 -2.85 6.13
N LYS A 224 -2.70 -3.23 7.42
CA LYS A 224 -3.88 -3.42 8.27
C LYS A 224 -4.72 -2.14 8.40
N SER A 225 -4.08 -0.98 8.31
CA SER A 225 -4.77 0.30 8.35
C SER A 225 -5.43 0.68 7.02
N CYS A 226 -5.22 -0.09 5.94
CA CYS A 226 -5.74 0.18 4.59
C CYS A 226 -6.76 -0.89 4.14
N PRO A 227 -7.97 -0.97 4.73
CA PRO A 227 -8.92 -2.06 4.46
C PRO A 227 -9.53 -2.04 3.05
N GLN A 228 -9.43 -0.92 2.33
CA GLN A 228 -9.95 -0.75 0.98
C GLN A 228 -8.91 -0.96 -0.11
N LEU A 229 -7.72 -1.44 0.24
CA LEU A 229 -6.59 -1.54 -0.65
C LEU A 229 -6.87 -2.53 -1.79
N GLU A 230 -6.69 -2.06 -3.03
CA GLU A 230 -6.84 -2.83 -4.28
C GLU A 230 -5.48 -3.13 -4.92
N SER A 231 -4.51 -2.23 -4.74
CA SER A 231 -3.17 -2.38 -5.30
C SER A 231 -2.10 -2.06 -4.25
N PHE A 232 -1.11 -2.94 -4.13
CA PHE A 232 0.04 -2.77 -3.25
C PHE A 232 1.35 -2.94 -4.01
N THR A 233 2.25 -2.00 -3.87
CA THR A 233 3.60 -2.05 -4.42
C THR A 233 4.62 -1.81 -3.30
N LEU A 234 5.57 -2.72 -3.17
CA LEU A 234 6.75 -2.56 -2.33
C LEU A 234 7.99 -2.64 -3.19
N SER A 235 8.76 -1.56 -3.24
CA SER A 235 10.08 -1.52 -3.85
C SER A 235 11.10 -1.33 -2.73
N GLY A 236 11.72 -2.40 -2.30
CA GLY A 236 12.72 -2.39 -1.24
C GLY A 236 14.12 -2.15 -1.76
N TRP A 237 15.04 -2.16 -0.83
CA TRP A 237 16.47 -2.22 -1.09
C TRP A 237 17.01 -3.59 -0.68
N MET A 238 17.89 -4.09 -1.50
CA MET A 238 18.44 -5.43 -1.40
C MET A 238 19.52 -5.51 -0.32
N ASP A 239 19.20 -6.06 0.85
CA ASP A 239 20.18 -6.36 1.89
C ASP A 239 20.01 -7.76 2.47
N THR A 240 21.12 -8.22 3.03
CA THR A 240 21.30 -9.58 3.55
C THR A 240 20.92 -9.74 5.02
N GLU A 241 20.27 -8.75 5.64
CA GLU A 241 19.87 -8.88 7.04
C GLU A 241 18.80 -9.95 7.25
N VAL A 242 19.09 -10.88 8.13
CA VAL A 242 18.18 -11.93 8.58
C VAL A 242 17.20 -11.31 9.56
N TYR A 243 15.95 -11.23 9.18
CA TYR A 243 14.88 -10.77 10.07
C TYR A 243 14.53 -11.85 11.09
N GLY A 244 14.49 -11.47 12.37
CA GLY A 244 14.17 -12.40 13.47
C GLY A 244 12.80 -13.07 13.29
N SER A 245 12.68 -14.29 13.76
CA SER A 245 11.46 -15.10 13.72
C SER A 245 10.40 -14.60 14.70
N HIS A 246 9.80 -13.46 14.45
CA HIS A 246 8.63 -13.03 15.22
C HIS A 246 7.35 -13.58 14.57
N VAL A 247 6.44 -14.08 15.40
CA VAL A 247 5.10 -14.44 14.96
C VAL A 247 4.36 -13.15 14.58
N LEU A 248 4.17 -12.93 13.30
CA LEU A 248 3.49 -11.76 12.78
C LEU A 248 1.99 -12.00 12.59
N PRO A 249 1.16 -10.98 12.75
CA PRO A 249 -0.28 -11.12 12.55
C PRO A 249 -0.61 -11.30 11.06
N VAL A 250 -1.62 -12.11 10.77
CA VAL A 250 -2.18 -12.20 9.42
C VAL A 250 -3.06 -10.98 9.16
N VAL A 251 -2.77 -10.26 8.06
CA VAL A 251 -3.51 -9.08 7.63
C VAL A 251 -4.48 -9.46 6.51
N SER A 252 -5.76 -9.13 6.68
CA SER A 252 -6.79 -9.39 5.67
C SER A 252 -6.98 -8.18 4.75
N LEU A 253 -6.81 -8.41 3.45
CA LEU A 253 -6.93 -7.42 2.38
C LEU A 253 -7.92 -7.96 1.32
N PRO A 254 -9.22 -7.96 1.62
CA PRO A 254 -10.22 -8.67 0.80
C PRO A 254 -10.41 -8.08 -0.61
N ARG A 255 -9.98 -6.84 -0.83
CA ARG A 255 -10.06 -6.15 -2.12
C ARG A 255 -8.76 -6.10 -2.89
N LEU A 256 -7.68 -6.66 -2.35
CA LEU A 256 -6.38 -6.61 -3.01
C LEU A 256 -6.39 -7.47 -4.27
N HIS A 257 -6.30 -6.82 -5.43
CA HIS A 257 -6.27 -7.46 -6.75
C HIS A 257 -4.87 -7.54 -7.34
N THR A 258 -4.00 -6.57 -7.00
CA THR A 258 -2.64 -6.47 -7.54
C THR A 258 -1.63 -6.33 -6.42
N MET A 259 -0.61 -7.18 -6.43
CA MET A 259 0.52 -7.10 -5.52
C MET A 259 1.82 -7.13 -6.32
N ASN A 260 2.70 -6.16 -6.02
CA ASN A 260 4.00 -6.04 -6.66
C ASN A 260 5.09 -5.91 -5.60
N LEU A 261 5.94 -6.92 -5.49
CA LEU A 261 7.05 -6.96 -4.56
C LEU A 261 8.36 -6.96 -5.35
N ARG A 262 9.16 -5.92 -5.18
CA ARG A 262 10.42 -5.75 -5.92
C ARG A 262 11.56 -5.47 -4.97
N ARG A 263 12.74 -6.04 -5.26
CA ARG A 263 13.99 -5.76 -4.53
C ARG A 263 13.83 -5.82 -3.02
N THR A 264 13.15 -6.85 -2.52
CA THR A 264 12.89 -7.00 -1.10
C THR A 264 13.09 -8.43 -0.63
N THR A 265 13.76 -8.58 0.49
CA THR A 265 13.91 -9.87 1.18
C THR A 265 12.67 -10.23 2.01
N LEU A 266 11.71 -9.31 2.12
CA LEU A 266 10.50 -9.49 2.93
C LEU A 266 9.39 -10.29 2.22
N ALA A 267 9.57 -10.66 0.96
CA ALA A 267 8.52 -11.29 0.15
C ALA A 267 7.92 -12.53 0.82
N ARG A 268 8.76 -13.45 1.33
CA ARG A 268 8.28 -14.64 2.04
C ARG A 268 7.40 -14.29 3.22
N VAL A 269 7.86 -13.35 4.04
CA VAL A 269 7.16 -12.98 5.28
C VAL A 269 5.84 -12.29 4.97
N LEU A 270 5.84 -11.38 3.99
CA LEU A 270 4.62 -10.68 3.57
C LEU A 270 3.60 -11.64 2.96
N LEU A 271 4.01 -12.48 2.00
CA LEU A 271 3.13 -13.50 1.39
C LEU A 271 2.60 -14.47 2.44
N SER A 272 3.43 -14.85 3.43
CA SER A 272 3.00 -15.73 4.51
C SER A 272 2.04 -15.10 5.50
N ASN A 273 1.92 -13.77 5.56
CA ASN A 273 1.09 -13.06 6.56
C ASN A 273 -0.01 -12.18 5.95
N ILE A 274 -0.24 -12.29 4.64
CA ILE A 274 -1.34 -11.59 3.96
C ILE A 274 -2.42 -12.61 3.58
N ASN A 275 -3.69 -12.22 3.80
CA ASN A 275 -4.86 -12.92 3.31
C ASN A 275 -5.55 -12.05 2.25
N ALA A 276 -5.39 -12.41 0.98
CA ALA A 276 -5.85 -11.65 -0.18
C ALA A 276 -6.65 -12.54 -1.14
N PRO A 277 -7.90 -12.88 -0.82
CA PRO A 277 -8.70 -13.84 -1.60
C PRO A 277 -9.09 -13.32 -2.99
N ALA A 278 -8.98 -12.01 -3.26
CA ALA A 278 -9.26 -11.42 -4.57
C ALA A 278 -8.01 -11.19 -5.43
N LEU A 279 -6.83 -11.62 -4.99
CA LEU A 279 -5.59 -11.36 -5.70
C LEU A 279 -5.57 -12.05 -7.05
N SER A 280 -5.43 -11.25 -8.11
CA SER A 280 -5.44 -11.71 -9.50
C SER A 280 -4.12 -11.47 -10.24
N LYS A 281 -3.32 -10.51 -9.78
CA LYS A 281 -2.02 -10.18 -10.39
C LYS A 281 -0.94 -10.14 -9.30
N LEU A 282 0.10 -10.95 -9.51
CA LEU A 282 1.22 -11.03 -8.58
C LEU A 282 2.53 -10.88 -9.35
N TYR A 283 3.32 -9.87 -8.96
CA TYR A 283 4.61 -9.54 -9.54
C TYR A 283 5.70 -9.69 -8.47
N LEU A 284 6.66 -10.56 -8.72
CA LEU A 284 7.74 -10.91 -7.80
C LEU A 284 9.08 -10.70 -8.51
N ALA A 285 9.71 -9.53 -8.35
CA ALA A 285 10.88 -9.17 -9.12
C ALA A 285 12.09 -8.87 -8.22
N TYR A 286 13.25 -9.39 -8.60
CA TYR A 286 14.52 -9.17 -7.90
C TYR A 286 14.44 -9.45 -6.39
N LEU A 287 13.82 -10.55 -6.02
CA LEU A 287 13.60 -10.90 -4.61
C LEU A 287 14.82 -11.55 -3.95
N ASN A 288 15.66 -12.19 -4.74
CA ASN A 288 16.87 -12.85 -4.25
C ASN A 288 18.13 -12.21 -4.85
N VAL A 289 18.68 -11.27 -4.10
CA VAL A 289 19.76 -10.40 -4.56
C VAL A 289 21.13 -11.01 -4.49
N SER A 290 21.34 -11.86 -3.53
CA SER A 290 22.62 -12.51 -3.31
C SER A 290 22.78 -13.77 -4.14
N HIS A 291 21.74 -14.17 -4.85
CA HIS A 291 21.83 -15.27 -5.79
C HIS A 291 22.62 -14.81 -7.03
N ARG A 292 23.93 -14.85 -6.91
CA ARG A 292 24.79 -14.84 -8.08
C ARG A 292 24.53 -16.15 -8.80
N ILE A 293 23.91 -16.08 -9.95
CA ILE A 293 23.86 -17.19 -10.90
C ILE A 293 25.31 -17.38 -11.34
N SER A 294 26.08 -18.15 -10.58
CA SER A 294 27.44 -18.52 -10.93
C SER A 294 27.31 -19.71 -11.86
N PRO A 295 28.04 -19.73 -12.99
CA PRO A 295 28.06 -20.87 -13.87
C PRO A 295 28.47 -22.16 -13.14
N GLU A 296 29.27 -22.06 -12.08
CA GLU A 296 29.70 -23.18 -11.24
C GLU A 296 28.54 -23.85 -10.46
N CYS A 297 27.40 -23.13 -10.26
CA CYS A 297 26.22 -23.72 -9.67
C CYS A 297 25.43 -24.60 -10.65
N PHE A 298 25.72 -24.56 -11.95
CA PHE A 298 24.99 -25.32 -12.97
C PHE A 298 25.41 -26.80 -13.06
N GLU A 299 26.57 -27.17 -12.52
CA GLU A 299 27.07 -28.55 -12.59
C GLU A 299 26.53 -29.44 -11.46
N GLN A 300 25.93 -28.89 -10.44
CA GLN A 300 25.47 -29.65 -9.28
C GLN A 300 23.92 -29.70 -9.23
N GLY A 301 23.39 -30.66 -9.92
CA GLY A 301 22.05 -31.17 -9.64
C GLY A 301 20.89 -30.29 -10.10
N ASP A 302 19.84 -30.95 -10.40
CA ASP A 302 18.50 -30.39 -10.57
C ASP A 302 18.06 -29.70 -9.26
N SER A 303 17.17 -28.73 -9.37
CA SER A 303 16.46 -28.12 -8.21
C SER A 303 15.73 -29.14 -7.33
N GLU A 304 15.65 -30.39 -7.77
CA GLU A 304 15.21 -31.55 -7.00
C GLU A 304 16.26 -32.04 -6.01
N ASP A 305 17.53 -31.69 -6.22
CA ASP A 305 18.57 -32.15 -5.33
C ASP A 305 18.40 -31.55 -3.94
N GLU A 306 18.11 -32.43 -3.00
CA GLU A 306 18.08 -32.16 -1.57
C GLU A 306 19.42 -31.59 -1.05
N ALA A 307 20.52 -31.72 -1.84
CA ALA A 307 21.84 -31.18 -1.52
C ALA A 307 21.84 -29.63 -1.43
N GLN A 308 20.86 -28.95 -1.99
CA GLN A 308 20.65 -27.52 -1.83
C GLN A 308 19.33 -27.25 -1.11
N ASP A 309 19.05 -27.99 -0.05
CA ASP A 309 17.97 -27.64 0.87
C ASP A 309 18.36 -26.36 1.61
N TYR A 310 17.98 -25.22 1.03
CA TYR A 310 18.09 -23.90 1.67
C TYR A 310 17.32 -23.81 2.99
N SER A 311 16.60 -24.86 3.39
CA SER A 311 15.89 -24.91 4.67
C SER A 311 16.81 -24.77 5.87
N GLN A 312 18.08 -25.11 5.73
CA GLN A 312 19.10 -24.94 6.75
C GLN A 312 20.07 -23.77 6.49
N SER A 313 19.91 -23.10 5.37
CA SER A 313 20.67 -21.90 5.04
C SER A 313 20.11 -20.70 5.80
N PRO A 314 20.94 -19.70 6.19
CA PRO A 314 20.44 -18.39 6.64
C PRO A 314 19.48 -17.74 5.64
N TRP A 315 19.55 -18.16 4.38
CA TRP A 315 18.70 -17.73 3.26
C TRP A 315 17.35 -18.46 3.19
N SER A 316 17.16 -19.54 3.93
CA SER A 316 15.89 -20.30 3.91
C SER A 316 14.69 -19.46 4.32
N ASP A 317 14.91 -18.44 5.15
CA ASP A 317 13.88 -17.52 5.59
C ASP A 317 13.44 -16.55 4.49
N GLN A 318 14.18 -16.46 3.41
CA GLN A 318 13.91 -15.59 2.27
C GLN A 318 13.28 -16.34 1.07
N ALA A 319 13.04 -17.64 1.19
CA ALA A 319 12.50 -18.47 0.11
C ALA A 319 11.11 -18.00 -0.34
N THR A 320 11.05 -17.43 -1.55
CA THR A 320 9.83 -16.93 -2.18
C THR A 320 8.79 -18.03 -2.36
N GLY A 321 9.24 -19.22 -2.78
CA GLY A 321 8.35 -20.37 -3.01
C GLY A 321 7.56 -20.76 -1.76
N MET A 322 8.16 -20.73 -0.59
CA MET A 322 7.45 -21.01 0.66
C MET A 322 6.40 -19.94 0.97
N GLY A 323 6.72 -18.66 0.77
CA GLY A 323 5.78 -17.56 0.95
C GLY A 323 4.57 -17.69 0.03
N LEU A 324 4.81 -18.00 -1.24
CA LEU A 324 3.77 -18.20 -2.24
C LEU A 324 2.87 -19.40 -1.91
N ARG A 325 3.45 -20.54 -1.49
CA ARG A 325 2.65 -21.69 -1.04
C ARG A 325 1.79 -21.35 0.17
N ASN A 326 2.32 -20.60 1.14
CA ASN A 326 1.57 -20.17 2.32
C ASN A 326 0.39 -19.24 1.96
N LEU A 327 0.59 -18.33 1.01
CA LEU A 327 -0.48 -17.46 0.50
C LEU A 327 -1.58 -18.30 -0.17
N ILE A 328 -1.20 -19.19 -1.08
CA ILE A 328 -2.13 -20.06 -1.81
C ILE A 328 -2.89 -20.96 -0.82
N ALA A 329 -2.20 -21.63 0.10
CA ALA A 329 -2.82 -22.50 1.11
C ALA A 329 -3.82 -21.75 1.99
N ARG A 330 -3.58 -20.47 2.27
CA ARG A 330 -4.44 -19.66 3.15
C ARG A 330 -5.70 -19.19 2.48
N CYS A 331 -5.63 -18.67 1.25
CA CYS A 331 -6.78 -17.98 0.65
C CYS A 331 -7.09 -18.42 -0.79
N ASN A 332 -6.30 -19.33 -1.36
CA ASN A 332 -6.48 -19.85 -2.72
C ASN A 332 -6.88 -18.74 -3.72
N PRO A 333 -6.06 -17.70 -3.90
CA PRO A 333 -6.42 -16.54 -4.69
C PRO A 333 -6.54 -16.90 -6.18
N PRO A 334 -7.47 -16.31 -6.95
CA PRO A 334 -7.63 -16.54 -8.36
C PRO A 334 -6.58 -15.78 -9.19
N ILE A 335 -5.29 -16.11 -8.98
CA ILE A 335 -4.20 -15.46 -9.70
C ILE A 335 -4.30 -15.81 -11.18
N LYS A 336 -4.44 -14.76 -11.99
CA LYS A 336 -4.48 -14.84 -13.45
C LYS A 336 -3.16 -14.51 -14.10
N SER A 337 -2.38 -13.61 -13.49
CA SER A 337 -1.08 -13.19 -13.98
C SER A 337 -0.04 -13.34 -12.89
N LEU A 338 1.00 -14.11 -13.16
CA LEU A 338 2.15 -14.32 -12.28
C LEU A 338 3.42 -13.97 -13.05
N GLU A 339 4.12 -12.95 -12.59
CA GLU A 339 5.43 -12.56 -13.09
C GLU A 339 6.47 -12.79 -12.00
N MET A 340 7.55 -13.47 -12.36
CA MET A 340 8.64 -13.81 -11.45
C MET A 340 9.97 -13.47 -12.09
N ASP A 341 10.79 -12.69 -11.39
CA ASP A 341 12.10 -12.28 -11.85
C ASP A 341 13.12 -12.45 -10.71
N TYR A 342 14.19 -13.19 -10.97
CA TYR A 342 15.23 -13.50 -9.98
C TYR A 342 14.66 -14.03 -8.66
N SER A 343 13.62 -14.85 -8.73
CA SER A 343 13.00 -15.43 -7.56
C SER A 343 13.51 -16.83 -7.28
N ASP A 344 13.71 -17.15 -6.00
CA ASP A 344 14.12 -18.48 -5.56
C ASP A 344 12.92 -19.41 -5.42
N MET A 345 12.77 -20.31 -6.36
CA MET A 345 11.72 -21.33 -6.37
C MET A 345 12.34 -22.69 -6.59
N ARG A 346 11.95 -23.67 -5.81
CA ARG A 346 12.37 -25.06 -5.99
C ARG A 346 11.33 -25.84 -6.80
N THR A 347 11.72 -26.97 -7.37
CA THR A 347 10.80 -27.85 -8.11
C THR A 347 9.52 -28.14 -7.35
N LYS A 348 9.60 -28.44 -6.06
CA LYS A 348 8.42 -28.68 -5.21
C LYS A 348 7.49 -27.46 -5.10
N ASP A 349 8.04 -26.26 -5.17
CA ASP A 349 7.25 -25.03 -5.12
C ASP A 349 6.51 -24.82 -6.43
N PHE A 350 7.20 -25.07 -7.56
CA PHE A 350 6.56 -25.02 -8.89
C PHE A 350 5.45 -26.08 -9.04
N ILE A 351 5.69 -27.31 -8.56
CA ILE A 351 4.67 -28.37 -8.57
C ILE A 351 3.42 -27.87 -7.85
N TYR A 352 3.60 -27.35 -6.62
CA TYR A 352 2.48 -26.85 -5.82
C TYR A 352 1.75 -25.69 -6.50
N VAL A 353 2.48 -24.72 -7.02
CA VAL A 353 1.92 -23.55 -7.72
C VAL A 353 1.14 -23.97 -8.96
N PHE A 354 1.70 -24.87 -9.79
CA PHE A 354 1.05 -25.31 -11.03
C PHE A 354 -0.18 -26.19 -10.78
N GLU A 355 -0.28 -26.82 -9.63
CA GLU A 355 -1.45 -27.62 -9.23
C GLU A 355 -2.57 -26.76 -8.64
N HIS A 356 -2.24 -25.63 -8.00
CA HIS A 356 -3.23 -24.85 -7.27
C HIS A 356 -3.64 -23.55 -7.97
N LEU A 357 -2.81 -22.95 -8.82
CA LEU A 357 -3.17 -21.75 -9.56
C LEU A 357 -3.93 -22.07 -10.86
N THR A 358 -5.07 -22.73 -10.72
CA THR A 358 -5.87 -23.19 -11.87
C THR A 358 -6.43 -22.06 -12.74
N ALA A 359 -6.52 -20.83 -12.21
CA ALA A 359 -7.00 -19.65 -12.95
C ALA A 359 -5.89 -18.90 -13.70
N LEU A 360 -4.63 -19.40 -13.69
CA LEU A 360 -3.51 -18.71 -14.29
C LEU A 360 -3.62 -18.66 -15.81
N GLU A 361 -3.62 -17.45 -16.35
CA GLU A 361 -3.70 -17.16 -17.79
C GLU A 361 -2.33 -16.73 -18.33
N ASP A 362 -1.57 -15.91 -17.55
CA ASP A 362 -0.27 -15.36 -17.94
C ASP A 362 0.79 -15.78 -16.96
N PHE A 363 1.86 -16.38 -17.45
CA PHE A 363 3.03 -16.74 -16.64
C PHE A 363 4.31 -16.26 -17.31
N LEU A 364 4.98 -15.31 -16.65
CA LEU A 364 6.28 -14.79 -17.06
C LEU A 364 7.32 -15.12 -16.01
N ILE A 365 8.47 -15.64 -16.46
CA ILE A 365 9.60 -15.92 -15.59
C ILE A 365 10.91 -15.46 -16.23
N THR A 366 11.70 -14.72 -15.45
CA THR A 366 12.98 -14.17 -15.90
C THR A 366 14.10 -14.64 -14.99
N ALA A 367 15.23 -15.02 -15.60
CA ALA A 367 16.48 -15.38 -14.91
C ALA A 367 16.25 -16.35 -13.73
N SER A 368 15.49 -17.40 -14.00
CA SER A 368 15.20 -18.45 -13.02
C SER A 368 16.15 -19.63 -13.18
N ASP A 369 16.38 -20.33 -12.10
CA ASP A 369 17.05 -21.64 -12.07
C ASP A 369 16.10 -22.81 -12.38
N MET A 370 14.93 -22.53 -12.96
CA MET A 370 13.95 -23.51 -13.41
C MET A 370 14.62 -24.61 -14.25
N SER A 371 14.36 -25.85 -13.89
CA SER A 371 14.94 -27.03 -14.55
C SER A 371 14.03 -27.61 -15.64
N ASN A 372 14.60 -28.58 -16.40
CA ASN A 372 13.83 -29.37 -17.35
C ASN A 372 12.66 -30.12 -16.73
N THR A 373 12.79 -30.55 -15.48
CA THR A 373 11.71 -31.21 -14.75
C THR A 373 10.52 -30.27 -14.57
N VAL A 374 10.80 -29.02 -14.17
CA VAL A 374 9.74 -28.02 -13.97
C VAL A 374 9.01 -27.68 -15.26
N ILE A 375 9.74 -27.43 -16.38
CA ILE A 375 9.09 -27.09 -17.64
C ILE A 375 8.23 -28.25 -18.15
N ARG A 376 8.69 -29.51 -17.96
CA ARG A 376 7.90 -30.70 -18.33
C ARG A 376 6.64 -30.89 -17.51
N LEU A 377 6.48 -30.25 -16.34
CA LEU A 377 5.23 -30.26 -15.60
C LEU A 377 4.06 -29.64 -16.38
N LEU A 378 4.36 -28.79 -17.35
CA LEU A 378 3.38 -28.16 -18.22
C LEU A 378 2.91 -29.08 -19.37
N LYS A 379 3.59 -30.21 -19.57
CA LYS A 379 3.16 -31.23 -20.54
C LYS A 379 1.92 -31.95 -20.00
N PRO A 380 0.90 -32.21 -20.83
CA PRO A 380 -0.23 -33.03 -20.43
C PRO A 380 0.19 -34.44 -20.00
N TYR A 381 -0.35 -34.95 -18.91
CA TYR A 381 0.03 -36.28 -18.39
C TYR A 381 -0.82 -37.40 -18.99
N ASP A 382 -2.13 -37.16 -19.04
CA ASP A 382 -3.15 -38.08 -19.53
C ASP A 382 -4.25 -37.31 -20.24
N GLU A 383 -5.18 -38.02 -20.89
CA GLU A 383 -6.33 -37.43 -21.58
C GLU A 383 -7.24 -36.54 -20.67
N ALA A 384 -6.95 -36.43 -19.36
CA ALA A 384 -7.84 -35.79 -18.41
C ALA A 384 -7.20 -34.67 -17.56
N ALA A 385 -5.87 -34.49 -17.55
CA ALA A 385 -5.27 -33.56 -16.60
C ALA A 385 -4.12 -32.73 -17.21
N VAL A 386 -4.39 -31.42 -17.34
CA VAL A 386 -3.39 -30.41 -17.69
C VAL A 386 -3.20 -29.48 -16.50
N ARG A 387 -1.96 -29.32 -16.04
CA ARG A 387 -1.63 -28.26 -15.07
C ARG A 387 -1.77 -26.90 -15.71
N LEU A 388 -2.18 -25.90 -14.95
CA LEU A 388 -2.51 -24.58 -15.43
C LEU A 388 -3.46 -24.61 -16.63
N PRO A 389 -4.69 -25.10 -16.47
CA PRO A 389 -5.60 -25.40 -17.60
C PRO A 389 -5.93 -24.16 -18.45
N HIS A 390 -5.90 -22.95 -17.87
CA HIS A 390 -6.23 -21.71 -18.56
C HIS A 390 -5.01 -20.92 -19.04
N LEU A 391 -3.80 -21.50 -18.99
CA LEU A 391 -2.58 -20.82 -19.42
C LEU A 391 -2.60 -20.50 -20.91
N ARG A 392 -2.57 -19.20 -21.23
CA ARG A 392 -2.59 -18.65 -22.60
C ARG A 392 -1.24 -18.10 -23.02
N ASN A 393 -0.60 -17.35 -22.12
CA ASN A 393 0.66 -16.68 -22.39
C ASN A 393 1.75 -17.24 -21.47
N PHE A 394 2.83 -17.70 -22.08
CA PHE A 394 4.00 -18.19 -21.36
C PHE A 394 5.25 -17.50 -21.87
N GLU A 395 5.96 -16.83 -20.96
CA GLU A 395 7.15 -16.07 -21.32
C GLU A 395 8.36 -16.52 -20.47
N LEU A 396 9.46 -16.80 -21.13
CA LEU A 396 10.69 -17.29 -20.54
C LEU A 396 11.86 -16.44 -21.00
N TYR A 397 12.49 -15.74 -20.07
CA TYR A 397 13.63 -14.86 -20.35
C TYR A 397 14.86 -15.29 -19.55
N ASN A 398 16.02 -15.36 -20.20
CA ASN A 398 17.31 -15.56 -19.54
C ASN A 398 17.37 -16.78 -18.60
N CYS A 399 16.71 -17.88 -18.98
CA CYS A 399 16.68 -19.14 -18.22
C CYS A 399 17.68 -20.14 -18.80
N HIS A 400 18.85 -20.28 -18.17
CA HIS A 400 19.98 -21.01 -18.73
C HIS A 400 19.95 -22.53 -18.46
N ARG A 401 19.15 -23.01 -17.50
CA ARG A 401 19.09 -24.42 -17.09
C ARG A 401 18.10 -25.26 -17.89
N ILE A 402 17.27 -24.65 -18.71
CA ILE A 402 16.23 -25.34 -19.47
C ILE A 402 16.78 -25.64 -20.87
N SER A 403 16.84 -26.92 -21.23
CA SER A 403 17.24 -27.33 -22.57
C SER A 403 16.19 -27.00 -23.61
N GLY A 404 16.65 -26.64 -24.83
CA GLY A 404 15.75 -26.41 -25.96
C GLY A 404 14.86 -27.61 -26.29
N ASP A 405 15.38 -28.84 -26.14
CA ASP A 405 14.60 -30.06 -26.33
C ASP A 405 13.43 -30.18 -25.37
N ALA A 406 13.62 -29.85 -24.08
CA ALA A 406 12.54 -29.88 -23.10
C ALA A 406 11.47 -28.83 -23.40
N ILE A 407 11.88 -27.66 -23.87
CA ILE A 407 10.98 -26.58 -24.30
C ILE A 407 10.15 -27.04 -25.51
N VAL A 408 10.82 -27.50 -26.56
CA VAL A 408 10.15 -27.98 -27.80
C VAL A 408 9.18 -29.11 -27.49
N GLU A 409 9.63 -30.12 -26.74
CA GLU A 409 8.80 -31.26 -26.35
C GLU A 409 7.55 -30.78 -25.60
N THR A 410 7.72 -29.95 -24.60
CA THR A 410 6.64 -29.53 -23.71
C THR A 410 5.58 -28.74 -24.45
N PHE A 411 5.98 -27.69 -25.15
CA PHE A 411 5.00 -26.81 -25.80
C PHE A 411 4.38 -27.41 -27.03
N THR A 412 5.11 -28.22 -27.79
CA THR A 412 4.50 -28.99 -28.91
C THR A 412 3.41 -29.92 -28.42
N HIS A 413 3.68 -30.68 -27.36
CA HIS A 413 2.65 -31.60 -26.82
C HIS A 413 1.48 -30.86 -26.22
N ARG A 414 1.75 -29.77 -25.46
CA ARG A 414 0.69 -28.99 -24.84
C ARG A 414 -0.23 -28.37 -25.88
N VAL A 415 0.31 -27.70 -26.88
CA VAL A 415 -0.48 -27.07 -27.95
C VAL A 415 -1.30 -28.11 -28.71
N LYS A 416 -0.70 -29.23 -29.14
CA LYS A 416 -1.42 -30.30 -29.81
C LYS A 416 -2.57 -30.90 -28.99
N TYR A 417 -2.35 -31.03 -27.68
CA TYR A 417 -3.36 -31.50 -26.76
C TYR A 417 -4.48 -30.50 -26.57
N THR A 418 -4.15 -29.25 -26.23
CA THR A 418 -5.15 -28.21 -25.94
C THR A 418 -5.97 -27.86 -27.19
N ASP A 419 -5.36 -27.77 -28.36
CA ASP A 419 -6.07 -27.51 -29.62
C ASP A 419 -7.11 -28.61 -29.92
N ARG A 420 -6.81 -29.85 -29.52
CA ARG A 420 -7.72 -30.98 -29.75
C ARG A 420 -8.84 -31.06 -28.71
N PHE A 421 -8.53 -30.86 -27.43
CA PHE A 421 -9.44 -31.17 -26.33
C PHE A 421 -10.05 -29.94 -25.66
N THR A 422 -9.29 -28.83 -25.59
CA THR A 422 -9.68 -27.58 -24.93
C THR A 422 -9.33 -26.34 -25.75
N PRO A 423 -9.86 -26.18 -26.97
CA PRO A 423 -9.43 -25.12 -27.89
C PRO A 423 -9.67 -23.70 -27.41
N LYS A 424 -10.49 -23.49 -26.38
CA LYS A 424 -10.70 -22.18 -25.75
C LYS A 424 -9.61 -21.81 -24.74
N ASP A 425 -8.89 -22.81 -24.24
CA ASP A 425 -7.88 -22.73 -23.20
C ASP A 425 -6.52 -23.17 -23.74
N THR A 426 -6.25 -22.89 -25.01
CA THR A 426 -4.97 -23.21 -25.64
C THR A 426 -3.99 -22.06 -25.48
N LEU A 427 -2.70 -22.38 -25.59
CA LEU A 427 -1.65 -21.35 -25.60
C LEU A 427 -1.81 -20.44 -26.81
N GLU A 428 -1.87 -19.14 -26.55
CA GLU A 428 -1.94 -18.10 -27.57
C GLU A 428 -0.53 -17.59 -27.92
N GLU A 429 0.35 -17.51 -26.90
CA GLU A 429 1.71 -17.01 -27.09
C GLU A 429 2.71 -17.78 -26.23
N VAL A 430 3.86 -18.09 -26.81
CA VAL A 430 5.03 -18.66 -26.16
C VAL A 430 6.24 -17.80 -26.55
N VAL A 431 6.78 -17.05 -25.60
CA VAL A 431 7.96 -16.21 -25.79
C VAL A 431 9.18 -16.86 -25.13
N ILE A 432 10.27 -17.00 -25.87
CA ILE A 432 11.53 -17.51 -25.35
C ILE A 432 12.65 -16.59 -25.85
N SER A 433 13.33 -15.93 -24.92
CA SER A 433 14.42 -15.02 -25.22
C SER A 433 15.59 -15.23 -24.29
N ASP A 434 16.78 -15.08 -24.84
CA ASP A 434 18.06 -15.16 -24.10
C ASP A 434 18.26 -16.45 -23.29
N CYS A 435 17.64 -17.56 -23.73
CA CYS A 435 17.80 -18.88 -23.12
C CYS A 435 18.92 -19.64 -23.87
N GLU A 436 20.08 -19.72 -23.25
CA GLU A 436 21.36 -20.19 -23.87
C GLU A 436 21.25 -21.57 -24.54
N GLN A 437 20.48 -22.48 -23.92
CA GLN A 437 20.28 -23.83 -24.42
C GLN A 437 19.16 -23.95 -25.48
N CYS A 438 18.46 -22.86 -25.80
CA CYS A 438 17.44 -22.81 -26.82
C CYS A 438 17.97 -22.16 -28.12
N GLY A 439 18.84 -22.87 -28.82
CA GLY A 439 19.45 -22.38 -30.05
C GLY A 439 18.50 -22.34 -31.25
N LEU A 440 18.97 -21.78 -32.37
CA LEU A 440 18.20 -21.60 -33.62
C LEU A 440 17.43 -22.84 -34.07
N GLN A 441 18.06 -24.03 -33.94
CA GLN A 441 17.41 -25.28 -34.32
C GLN A 441 16.12 -25.54 -33.53
N HIS A 442 16.13 -25.26 -32.23
CA HIS A 442 14.95 -25.41 -31.38
C HIS A 442 13.88 -24.38 -31.72
N GLN A 443 14.30 -23.14 -32.04
CA GLN A 443 13.38 -22.09 -32.49
C GLN A 443 12.71 -22.46 -33.81
N ASP A 444 13.46 -22.99 -34.79
CA ASP A 444 12.91 -23.49 -36.06
C ASP A 444 11.91 -24.63 -35.84
N MET A 445 12.20 -25.53 -34.89
CA MET A 445 11.29 -26.61 -34.52
C MET A 445 10.00 -26.04 -33.89
N LEU A 446 10.10 -25.06 -33.01
CA LEU A 446 8.93 -24.41 -32.39
C LEU A 446 8.09 -23.69 -33.45
N ILE A 447 8.71 -22.92 -34.35
CA ILE A 447 8.01 -22.27 -35.47
C ILE A 447 7.24 -23.29 -36.31
N LYS A 448 7.87 -24.43 -36.59
CA LYS A 448 7.26 -25.51 -37.37
C LYS A 448 6.07 -26.15 -36.64
N GLU A 449 6.18 -26.39 -35.33
CA GLU A 449 5.23 -27.21 -34.57
C GLU A 449 4.05 -26.38 -34.01
N ILE A 450 4.32 -25.11 -33.55
CA ILE A 450 3.29 -24.28 -32.93
C ILE A 450 3.03 -22.97 -33.70
N GLY A 451 3.75 -22.74 -34.80
CA GLY A 451 3.47 -21.66 -35.76
C GLY A 451 3.62 -20.25 -35.17
N SER A 452 2.65 -19.40 -35.49
CA SER A 452 2.65 -17.97 -35.08
C SER A 452 2.51 -17.74 -33.57
N ARG A 453 2.29 -18.77 -32.77
CA ARG A 453 2.23 -18.68 -31.31
C ARG A 453 3.62 -18.53 -30.67
N PHE A 454 4.67 -18.97 -31.38
CA PHE A 454 6.03 -18.82 -30.90
C PHE A 454 6.60 -17.46 -31.32
N ARG A 455 7.26 -16.79 -30.36
CA ARG A 455 8.06 -15.60 -30.59
C ARG A 455 9.41 -15.71 -29.91
N SER A 456 10.43 -15.17 -30.55
CA SER A 456 11.79 -15.01 -30.01
C SER A 456 12.23 -13.58 -30.28
N TYR A 457 12.83 -12.95 -29.29
CA TYR A 457 13.38 -11.59 -29.38
C TYR A 457 14.89 -11.62 -29.17
#